data_1402325bd30b7872083824148dfe562e
#
_entry.id   1402325bd30b7872083824148dfe562e
#
_cell.length_a   1.000
_cell.length_b   1.000
_cell.length_c   1.000
_cell.angle_alpha   90.00
_cell.angle_beta   90.00
_cell.angle_gamma   90.00
#
_symmetry.space_group_name_H-M   'P 1'
#
loop_
_entity.id
_entity.type
_entity.pdbx_description
1 polymer ?
#
loop_
_entity_poly.entity_id
_entity_poly.type
_entity_poly.pdbx_seq_one_letter_code
_entity_poly.pdbx_strand_id
1 'polypeptide(L)'
;MNLQKQLRCVYLHAFTSTLRFTDAVWVALLAARGFTLAQIGLAEGVFHGVSLLCEVPSGMAADLLGRRRTLIFGGALGVVSAATMASAPSLAFICAGMGLKALGYNLLSGTTEALTYDSLKTAGRERDYIKVDAKASIFMKLASALGALASLLAGVLTSAGYYLADAAVSAVSALAAANLTEPVVTDEQAAREKHILQELPARLRVHILDSLDCLCSSTPARRIIMADAVISLPSYLTSMFVQQRLTQQGWAMEWLFLPGLL
;
A
#
# COMPACT_ATOMS: atom_id res chain seq x y z
N MET A 1 -1.62 24.83 -12.19
CA MET A 1 -1.29 23.38 -12.31
C MET A 1 -1.54 22.91 -13.74
N ASN A 2 -0.61 22.17 -14.36
CA ASN A 2 -0.88 21.52 -15.66
C ASN A 2 -1.54 20.16 -15.40
N LEU A 3 -2.86 20.06 -15.62
CA LEU A 3 -3.64 18.86 -15.29
C LEU A 3 -3.16 17.61 -16.06
N GLN A 4 -2.76 17.74 -17.34
CA GLN A 4 -2.27 16.58 -18.11
C GLN A 4 -0.97 16.01 -17.52
N LYS A 5 -0.04 16.88 -17.12
CA LYS A 5 1.19 16.46 -16.44
C LYS A 5 0.85 15.81 -15.09
N GLN A 6 -0.05 16.42 -14.32
CA GLN A 6 -0.52 15.89 -13.04
C GLN A 6 -1.07 14.47 -13.19
N LEU A 7 -2.00 14.24 -14.12
CA LEU A 7 -2.61 12.93 -14.33
C LEU A 7 -1.60 11.87 -14.82
N ARG A 8 -0.62 12.26 -15.66
CA ARG A 8 0.47 11.33 -16.04
C ARG A 8 1.29 10.88 -14.84
N CYS A 9 1.62 11.80 -13.94
CA CYS A 9 2.34 11.48 -12.70
C CYS A 9 1.49 10.60 -11.76
N VAL A 10 0.18 10.86 -11.66
CA VAL A 10 -0.77 10.01 -10.91
C VAL A 10 -0.79 8.58 -11.46
N TYR A 11 -0.92 8.40 -12.76
CA TYR A 11 -0.93 7.06 -13.37
C TYR A 11 0.40 6.33 -13.21
N LEU A 12 1.52 7.04 -13.37
CA LEU A 12 2.85 6.48 -13.12
C LEU A 12 3.01 6.07 -11.66
N HIS A 13 2.59 6.93 -10.72
CA HIS A 13 2.60 6.63 -9.30
C HIS A 13 1.71 5.41 -8.97
N ALA A 14 0.45 5.38 -9.45
CA ALA A 14 -0.48 4.29 -9.24
C ALA A 14 0.09 2.95 -9.76
N PHE A 15 0.68 2.94 -10.94
CA PHE A 15 1.34 1.78 -11.51
C PHE A 15 2.53 1.32 -10.64
N THR A 16 3.46 2.24 -10.35
CA THR A 16 4.70 1.88 -9.65
C THR A 16 4.48 1.60 -8.16
N SER A 17 3.51 2.24 -7.51
CA SER A 17 3.16 1.94 -6.11
C SER A 17 2.54 0.55 -5.94
N THR A 18 1.91 0.02 -6.98
CA THR A 18 1.25 -1.30 -6.98
C THR A 18 2.15 -2.41 -7.53
N LEU A 19 3.10 -2.10 -8.42
CA LEU A 19 4.02 -3.10 -8.96
C LEU A 19 4.91 -3.64 -7.84
N ARG A 20 4.77 -4.94 -7.54
CA ARG A 20 5.54 -5.66 -6.53
C ARG A 20 6.02 -6.98 -7.08
N PHE A 21 7.32 -7.15 -7.15
CA PHE A 21 7.96 -8.39 -7.60
C PHE A 21 7.89 -9.49 -6.56
N THR A 22 7.76 -9.13 -5.28
CA THR A 22 7.71 -10.08 -4.17
C THR A 22 6.34 -10.67 -3.93
N ASP A 23 5.23 -10.01 -4.29
CA ASP A 23 3.88 -10.36 -3.83
C ASP A 23 3.47 -11.82 -4.14
N ALA A 24 3.85 -12.35 -5.30
CA ALA A 24 3.53 -13.73 -5.67
C ALA A 24 4.45 -14.78 -4.99
N VAL A 25 5.60 -14.38 -4.44
CA VAL A 25 6.64 -15.32 -4.01
C VAL A 25 7.21 -15.06 -2.61
N TRP A 26 6.78 -14.02 -1.91
CA TRP A 26 7.40 -13.59 -0.65
C TRP A 26 7.43 -14.67 0.44
N VAL A 27 6.37 -15.49 0.53
CA VAL A 27 6.32 -16.64 1.46
C VAL A 27 7.40 -17.66 1.10
N ALA A 28 7.50 -18.00 -0.19
CA ALA A 28 8.50 -18.96 -0.68
C ALA A 28 9.92 -18.40 -0.53
N LEU A 29 10.15 -17.10 -0.78
CA LEU A 29 11.44 -16.45 -0.58
C LEU A 29 11.89 -16.50 0.89
N LEU A 30 11.01 -16.28 1.83
CA LEU A 30 11.33 -16.37 3.26
C LEU A 30 11.53 -17.82 3.70
N ALA A 31 10.69 -18.76 3.22
CA ALA A 31 10.85 -20.18 3.49
C ALA A 31 12.20 -20.72 2.95
N ALA A 32 12.60 -20.32 1.74
CA ALA A 32 13.91 -20.66 1.17
C ALA A 32 15.10 -20.11 1.99
N ARG A 33 14.89 -19.03 2.76
CA ARG A 33 15.87 -18.46 3.71
C ARG A 33 15.86 -19.17 5.07
N GLY A 34 15.04 -20.23 5.25
CA GLY A 34 14.97 -21.03 6.47
C GLY A 34 13.99 -20.55 7.52
N PHE A 35 13.15 -19.54 7.21
CA PHE A 35 12.10 -19.10 8.14
C PHE A 35 10.92 -20.06 8.13
N THR A 36 10.42 -20.41 9.32
CA THR A 36 9.24 -21.27 9.46
C THR A 36 7.97 -20.51 9.10
N LEU A 37 6.93 -21.24 8.72
CA LEU A 37 5.63 -20.64 8.40
C LEU A 37 4.99 -19.88 9.57
N ALA A 38 5.24 -20.34 10.81
CA ALA A 38 4.81 -19.61 12.00
C ALA A 38 5.50 -18.24 12.12
N GLN A 39 6.79 -18.17 11.78
CA GLN A 39 7.54 -16.90 11.75
C GLN A 39 7.06 -15.97 10.63
N ILE A 40 6.77 -16.53 9.46
CA ILE A 40 6.23 -15.78 8.31
C ILE A 40 4.83 -15.26 8.65
N GLY A 41 3.97 -16.11 9.25
CA GLY A 41 2.64 -15.70 9.71
C GLY A 41 2.69 -14.63 10.81
N LEU A 42 3.68 -14.69 11.73
CA LEU A 42 3.88 -13.65 12.73
C LEU A 42 4.28 -12.31 12.08
N ALA A 43 5.17 -12.34 11.10
CA ALA A 43 5.57 -11.14 10.36
C ALA A 43 4.39 -10.51 9.61
N GLU A 44 3.51 -11.32 9.02
CA GLU A 44 2.26 -10.88 8.41
C GLU A 44 1.29 -10.31 9.47
N GLY A 45 1.21 -10.93 10.63
CA GLY A 45 0.46 -10.40 11.77
C GLY A 45 0.95 -9.02 12.20
N VAL A 46 2.26 -8.78 12.17
CA VAL A 46 2.85 -7.46 12.42
C VAL A 46 2.42 -6.45 11.36
N PHE A 47 2.44 -6.83 10.08
CA PHE A 47 1.94 -5.96 8.99
C PHE A 47 0.51 -5.51 9.27
N HIS A 48 -0.41 -6.44 9.51
CA HIS A 48 -1.83 -6.12 9.74
C HIS A 48 -2.05 -5.37 11.06
N GLY A 49 -1.31 -5.71 12.12
CA GLY A 49 -1.37 -4.99 13.39
C GLY A 49 -0.95 -3.53 13.27
N VAL A 50 0.18 -3.28 12.61
CA VAL A 50 0.67 -1.91 12.34
C VAL A 50 -0.27 -1.18 11.39
N SER A 51 -0.77 -1.85 10.34
CA SER A 51 -1.72 -1.24 9.40
C SER A 51 -2.99 -0.79 10.13
N LEU A 52 -3.59 -1.65 10.95
CA LEU A 52 -4.78 -1.30 11.73
C LEU A 52 -4.55 -0.10 12.67
N LEU A 53 -3.42 -0.07 13.37
CA LEU A 53 -3.10 1.01 14.30
C LEU A 53 -2.82 2.34 13.58
N CYS A 54 -2.30 2.28 12.36
CA CYS A 54 -1.87 3.45 11.61
C CYS A 54 -2.86 3.92 10.55
N GLU A 55 -3.99 3.22 10.36
CA GLU A 55 -5.03 3.57 9.37
C GLU A 55 -5.52 5.02 9.56
N VAL A 56 -5.98 5.36 10.76
CA VAL A 56 -6.45 6.71 11.08
C VAL A 56 -5.30 7.73 11.12
N PRO A 57 -4.16 7.48 11.80
CA PRO A 57 -3.03 8.39 11.79
C PRO A 57 -2.49 8.73 10.40
N SER A 58 -2.46 7.77 9.48
CA SER A 58 -1.97 8.01 8.11
C SER A 58 -2.88 8.93 7.29
N GLY A 59 -4.20 8.74 7.40
CA GLY A 59 -5.17 9.65 6.79
C GLY A 59 -5.01 11.07 7.30
N MET A 60 -4.90 11.24 8.61
CA MET A 60 -4.64 12.56 9.23
C MET A 60 -3.31 13.16 8.76
N ALA A 61 -2.25 12.34 8.64
CA ALA A 61 -0.96 12.81 8.13
C ALA A 61 -1.10 13.35 6.71
N ALA A 62 -1.90 12.71 5.86
CA ALA A 62 -2.16 13.18 4.49
C ALA A 62 -2.86 14.55 4.45
N ASP A 63 -3.83 14.77 5.34
CA ASP A 63 -4.55 16.04 5.42
C ASP A 63 -3.68 17.16 6.02
N LEU A 64 -2.85 16.85 7.01
CA LEU A 64 -2.04 17.82 7.73
C LEU A 64 -0.72 18.18 7.02
N LEU A 65 0.04 17.17 6.56
CA LEU A 65 1.35 17.37 5.93
C LEU A 65 1.24 17.68 4.44
N GLY A 66 0.11 17.35 3.84
CA GLY A 66 -0.14 17.43 2.42
C GLY A 66 -0.02 16.10 1.72
N ARG A 67 -0.92 15.86 0.79
CA ARG A 67 -1.05 14.58 0.09
C ARG A 67 0.20 14.22 -0.69
N ARG A 68 0.78 15.19 -1.40
CA ARG A 68 2.04 14.99 -2.15
C ARG A 68 3.18 14.53 -1.24
N ARG A 69 3.37 15.19 -0.10
CA ARG A 69 4.44 14.81 0.85
C ARG A 69 4.20 13.42 1.43
N THR A 70 2.97 13.12 1.77
CA THR A 70 2.56 11.82 2.31
C THR A 70 2.86 10.69 1.31
N LEU A 71 2.57 10.89 0.01
CA LEU A 71 2.92 9.92 -1.04
C LEU A 71 4.44 9.72 -1.19
N ILE A 72 5.23 10.81 -1.07
CA ILE A 72 6.70 10.71 -1.11
C ILE A 72 7.21 9.90 0.09
N PHE A 73 6.71 10.17 1.30
CA PHE A 73 7.09 9.42 2.52
C PHE A 73 6.67 7.95 2.43
N GLY A 74 5.46 7.66 1.94
CA GLY A 74 5.00 6.29 1.71
C GLY A 74 5.91 5.52 0.76
N GLY A 75 6.31 6.13 -0.36
CA GLY A 75 7.27 5.54 -1.30
C GLY A 75 8.66 5.35 -0.68
N ALA A 76 9.15 6.33 0.09
CA ALA A 76 10.44 6.22 0.80
C ALA A 76 10.43 5.08 1.85
N LEU A 77 9.33 4.94 2.60
CA LEU A 77 9.16 3.81 3.53
C LEU A 77 9.13 2.46 2.78
N GLY A 78 8.54 2.42 1.58
CA GLY A 78 8.60 1.24 0.71
C GLY A 78 10.03 0.86 0.34
N VAL A 79 10.89 1.84 0.02
CA VAL A 79 12.33 1.60 -0.25
C VAL A 79 13.02 1.05 0.98
N VAL A 80 12.84 1.67 2.15
CA VAL A 80 13.49 1.24 3.40
C VAL A 80 12.99 -0.15 3.82
N SER A 81 11.69 -0.41 3.71
CA SER A 81 11.10 -1.73 3.97
C SER A 81 11.73 -2.79 3.10
N ALA A 82 11.75 -2.58 1.78
CA ALA A 82 12.30 -3.56 0.83
C ALA A 82 13.80 -3.78 1.06
N ALA A 83 14.58 -2.74 1.34
CA ALA A 83 16.00 -2.86 1.68
C ALA A 83 16.22 -3.66 2.98
N THR A 84 15.37 -3.40 4.01
CA THR A 84 15.39 -4.15 5.27
C THR A 84 15.08 -5.63 5.03
N MET A 85 14.07 -5.94 4.21
CA MET A 85 13.69 -7.32 3.86
C MET A 85 14.76 -8.03 3.03
N ALA A 86 15.44 -7.31 2.12
CA ALA A 86 16.53 -7.88 1.31
C ALA A 86 17.70 -8.39 2.17
N SER A 87 18.04 -7.65 3.22
CA SER A 87 19.18 -7.93 4.10
C SER A 87 18.79 -8.63 5.41
N ALA A 88 17.50 -8.90 5.67
CA ALA A 88 17.01 -9.36 6.96
C ALA A 88 17.69 -10.65 7.45
N PRO A 89 18.54 -10.61 8.49
CA PRO A 89 19.25 -11.77 9.02
C PRO A 89 18.41 -12.53 10.07
N SER A 90 17.32 -11.95 10.55
CA SER A 90 16.53 -12.51 11.65
C SER A 90 15.05 -12.14 11.53
N LEU A 91 14.21 -12.86 12.29
CA LEU A 91 12.77 -12.58 12.37
C LEU A 91 12.46 -11.14 12.80
N ALA A 92 13.25 -10.57 13.71
CA ALA A 92 13.05 -9.19 14.15
C ALA A 92 13.20 -8.19 12.98
N PHE A 93 14.17 -8.41 12.10
CA PHE A 93 14.35 -7.60 10.90
C PHE A 93 13.20 -7.78 9.89
N ILE A 94 12.68 -9.00 9.74
CA ILE A 94 11.50 -9.25 8.90
C ILE A 94 10.29 -8.52 9.46
N CYS A 95 10.03 -8.64 10.77
CA CYS A 95 8.94 -7.91 11.44
C CYS A 95 9.09 -6.39 11.29
N ALA A 96 10.31 -5.86 11.42
CA ALA A 96 10.57 -4.44 11.20
C ALA A 96 10.30 -4.03 9.74
N GLY A 97 10.76 -4.82 8.76
CA GLY A 97 10.47 -4.60 7.34
C GLY A 97 8.97 -4.62 7.03
N MET A 98 8.24 -5.59 7.60
CA MET A 98 6.78 -5.69 7.44
C MET A 98 6.03 -4.53 8.11
N GLY A 99 6.48 -4.07 9.29
CA GLY A 99 5.95 -2.87 9.93
C GLY A 99 6.17 -1.61 9.08
N LEU A 100 7.36 -1.43 8.51
CA LEU A 100 7.65 -0.33 7.59
C LEU A 100 6.81 -0.41 6.31
N LYS A 101 6.61 -1.63 5.76
CA LYS A 101 5.72 -1.88 4.61
C LYS A 101 4.30 -1.43 4.93
N ALA A 102 3.78 -1.77 6.12
CA ALA A 102 2.45 -1.39 6.56
C ALA A 102 2.29 0.13 6.69
N LEU A 103 3.25 0.81 7.30
CA LEU A 103 3.26 2.28 7.39
C LEU A 103 3.25 2.93 6.01
N GLY A 104 4.12 2.46 5.10
CA GLY A 104 4.16 2.94 3.72
C GLY A 104 2.84 2.71 3.00
N TYR A 105 2.26 1.51 3.13
CA TYR A 105 0.97 1.16 2.55
C TYR A 105 -0.14 2.10 2.99
N ASN A 106 -0.27 2.34 4.30
CA ASN A 106 -1.32 3.21 4.85
C ASN A 106 -1.16 4.67 4.41
N LEU A 107 0.07 5.17 4.28
CA LEU A 107 0.31 6.53 3.76
C LEU A 107 -0.08 6.69 2.29
N LEU A 108 -0.01 5.62 1.50
CA LEU A 108 -0.40 5.63 0.09
C LEU A 108 -1.91 5.42 -0.08
N SER A 109 -2.52 4.59 0.77
CA SER A 109 -3.94 4.21 0.72
C SER A 109 -4.84 5.45 0.90
N GLY A 110 -5.78 5.62 -0.01
CA GLY A 110 -6.72 6.76 -0.02
C GLY A 110 -6.09 8.12 -0.40
N THR A 111 -4.78 8.29 -0.20
CA THR A 111 -4.09 9.57 -0.46
C THR A 111 -3.98 9.87 -1.95
N THR A 112 -3.76 8.85 -2.79
CA THR A 112 -3.68 8.99 -4.25
C THR A 112 -5.02 9.38 -4.83
N GLU A 113 -6.10 8.75 -4.40
CA GLU A 113 -7.47 9.00 -4.80
C GLU A 113 -7.89 10.42 -4.41
N ALA A 114 -7.61 10.79 -3.18
CA ALA A 114 -7.92 12.10 -2.65
C ALA A 114 -7.13 13.21 -3.37
N LEU A 115 -5.82 13.02 -3.65
CA LEU A 115 -5.02 13.97 -4.44
C LEU A 115 -5.55 14.10 -5.87
N THR A 116 -5.98 12.99 -6.46
CA THR A 116 -6.54 12.95 -7.81
C THR A 116 -7.84 13.73 -7.87
N TYR A 117 -8.76 13.50 -6.92
CA TYR A 117 -10.03 14.23 -6.82
C TYR A 117 -9.79 15.74 -6.65
N ASP A 118 -8.92 16.14 -5.72
CA ASP A 118 -8.63 17.56 -5.48
C ASP A 118 -7.95 18.21 -6.68
N SER A 119 -7.11 17.49 -7.40
CA SER A 119 -6.49 18.00 -8.63
C SER A 119 -7.52 18.28 -9.72
N LEU A 120 -8.52 17.40 -9.86
CA LEU A 120 -9.61 17.60 -10.81
C LEU A 120 -10.54 18.73 -10.36
N LYS A 121 -10.83 18.82 -9.06
CA LYS A 121 -11.65 19.88 -8.47
C LYS A 121 -11.02 21.27 -8.69
N THR A 122 -9.72 21.39 -8.42
CA THR A 122 -8.96 22.63 -8.70
C THR A 122 -8.99 23.04 -10.18
N ALA A 123 -9.14 22.06 -11.08
CA ALA A 123 -9.24 22.28 -12.53
C ALA A 123 -10.69 22.45 -13.04
N GLY A 124 -11.70 22.41 -12.17
CA GLY A 124 -13.12 22.47 -12.55
C GLY A 124 -13.61 21.22 -13.32
N ARG A 125 -12.95 20.07 -13.14
CA ARG A 125 -13.21 18.82 -13.88
C ARG A 125 -13.58 17.66 -12.96
N GLU A 126 -14.28 17.89 -11.89
CA GLU A 126 -14.70 16.87 -10.90
C GLU A 126 -15.49 15.72 -11.52
N ARG A 127 -16.31 16.02 -12.54
CA ARG A 127 -17.13 15.02 -13.27
C ARG A 127 -16.29 13.96 -13.98
N ASP A 128 -15.02 14.23 -14.23
CA ASP A 128 -14.11 13.29 -14.88
C ASP A 128 -13.48 12.31 -13.88
N TYR A 129 -13.69 12.49 -12.56
CA TYR A 129 -13.06 11.68 -11.52
C TYR A 129 -13.23 10.18 -11.76
N ILE A 130 -14.46 9.72 -11.99
CA ILE A 130 -14.75 8.29 -12.20
C ILE A 130 -13.95 7.71 -13.39
N LYS A 131 -13.78 8.48 -14.47
CA LYS A 131 -13.01 8.05 -15.65
C LYS A 131 -11.51 7.98 -15.36
N VAL A 132 -11.01 8.97 -14.61
CA VAL A 132 -9.58 9.05 -14.24
C VAL A 132 -9.24 7.94 -13.26
N ASP A 133 -10.08 7.72 -12.26
CA ASP A 133 -9.93 6.68 -11.25
C ASP A 133 -10.01 5.28 -11.87
N ALA A 134 -10.98 5.02 -12.75
CA ALA A 134 -11.07 3.78 -13.50
C ALA A 134 -9.80 3.50 -14.33
N LYS A 135 -9.22 4.54 -14.94
CA LYS A 135 -7.97 4.41 -15.68
C LYS A 135 -6.78 4.13 -14.75
N ALA A 136 -6.70 4.78 -13.60
CA ALA A 136 -5.68 4.49 -12.59
C ALA A 136 -5.80 3.04 -12.11
N SER A 137 -7.02 2.56 -11.84
CA SER A 137 -7.30 1.18 -11.45
C SER A 137 -6.84 0.16 -12.52
N ILE A 138 -6.99 0.46 -13.81
CA ILE A 138 -6.46 -0.39 -14.89
C ILE A 138 -4.93 -0.48 -14.79
N PHE A 139 -4.22 0.64 -14.60
CA PHE A 139 -2.77 0.62 -14.42
C PHE A 139 -2.35 -0.17 -13.17
N MET A 140 -3.08 -0.05 -12.07
CA MET A 140 -2.84 -0.83 -10.85
C MET A 140 -3.03 -2.34 -11.10
N LYS A 141 -4.10 -2.74 -11.79
CA LYS A 141 -4.34 -4.16 -12.13
C LYS A 141 -3.28 -4.73 -13.07
N LEU A 142 -2.84 -3.94 -14.07
CA LEU A 142 -1.73 -4.31 -14.94
C LEU A 142 -0.43 -4.47 -14.15
N ALA A 143 -0.15 -3.55 -13.21
CA ALA A 143 1.02 -3.63 -12.34
C ALA A 143 0.99 -4.90 -11.46
N SER A 144 -0.16 -5.21 -10.84
CA SER A 144 -0.33 -6.44 -10.05
C SER A 144 -0.11 -7.69 -10.90
N ALA A 145 -0.66 -7.74 -12.12
CA ALA A 145 -0.47 -8.88 -13.03
C ALA A 145 1.00 -9.04 -13.44
N LEU A 146 1.69 -7.94 -13.76
CA LEU A 146 3.11 -7.95 -14.08
C LEU A 146 3.96 -8.36 -12.85
N GLY A 147 3.60 -7.88 -11.66
CA GLY A 147 4.23 -8.30 -10.41
C GLY A 147 4.07 -9.80 -10.14
N ALA A 148 2.88 -10.35 -10.37
CA ALA A 148 2.64 -11.79 -10.25
C ALA A 148 3.53 -12.60 -11.21
N LEU A 149 3.66 -12.15 -12.47
CA LEU A 149 4.54 -12.78 -13.46
C LEU A 149 6.03 -12.72 -13.09
N ALA A 150 6.41 -11.87 -12.12
CA ALA A 150 7.80 -11.80 -11.66
C ALA A 150 8.28 -13.13 -11.04
N SER A 151 7.36 -14.02 -10.59
CA SER A 151 7.73 -15.38 -10.16
C SER A 151 8.49 -16.17 -11.23
N LEU A 152 8.25 -15.90 -12.52
CA LEU A 152 8.98 -16.51 -13.64
C LEU A 152 10.47 -16.15 -13.64
N LEU A 153 10.89 -15.13 -12.89
CA LEU A 153 12.27 -14.72 -12.74
C LEU A 153 13.02 -15.50 -11.62
N ALA A 154 12.37 -16.51 -11.02
CA ALA A 154 12.93 -17.26 -9.89
C ALA A 154 14.27 -17.97 -10.22
N GLY A 155 14.49 -18.31 -11.49
CA GLY A 155 15.77 -18.86 -11.96
C GLY A 155 16.87 -17.82 -12.17
N VAL A 156 16.55 -16.52 -12.17
CA VAL A 156 17.45 -15.41 -12.50
C VAL A 156 17.71 -14.52 -11.28
N LEU A 157 16.66 -14.21 -10.51
CA LEU A 157 16.74 -13.32 -9.36
C LEU A 157 16.99 -14.09 -8.06
N THR A 158 17.92 -13.60 -7.27
CA THR A 158 18.08 -14.06 -5.88
C THR A 158 16.96 -13.51 -5.00
N SER A 159 16.76 -14.07 -3.80
CA SER A 159 15.81 -13.55 -2.82
C SER A 159 16.02 -12.05 -2.55
N ALA A 160 17.26 -11.62 -2.37
CA ALA A 160 17.60 -10.21 -2.22
C ALA A 160 17.27 -9.39 -3.49
N GLY A 161 17.48 -9.98 -4.67
CA GLY A 161 17.18 -9.34 -5.96
C GLY A 161 15.73 -8.94 -6.12
N TYR A 162 14.78 -9.77 -5.68
CA TYR A 162 13.35 -9.45 -5.67
C TYR A 162 13.03 -8.22 -4.81
N TYR A 163 13.55 -8.18 -3.57
CA TYR A 163 13.34 -7.04 -2.67
C TYR A 163 14.04 -5.77 -3.19
N LEU A 164 15.22 -5.88 -3.81
CA LEU A 164 15.90 -4.73 -4.41
C LEU A 164 15.13 -4.19 -5.63
N ALA A 165 14.49 -5.05 -6.41
CA ALA A 165 13.60 -4.64 -7.48
C ALA A 165 12.38 -3.87 -6.92
N ASP A 166 11.78 -4.36 -5.84
CA ASP A 166 10.69 -3.63 -5.14
C ASP A 166 11.17 -2.28 -4.57
N ALA A 167 12.39 -2.21 -4.04
CA ALA A 167 12.98 -0.95 -3.60
C ALA A 167 13.15 0.05 -4.75
N ALA A 168 13.64 -0.41 -5.90
CA ALA A 168 13.81 0.43 -7.09
C ALA A 168 12.46 0.97 -7.58
N VAL A 169 11.44 0.13 -7.67
CA VAL A 169 10.10 0.56 -8.09
C VAL A 169 9.46 1.50 -7.07
N SER A 170 9.65 1.25 -5.76
CA SER A 170 9.20 2.16 -4.71
C SER A 170 9.89 3.53 -4.79
N ALA A 171 11.18 3.57 -5.17
CA ALA A 171 11.89 4.81 -5.41
C ALA A 171 11.31 5.58 -6.62
N VAL A 172 10.99 4.87 -7.71
CA VAL A 172 10.31 5.47 -8.88
C VAL A 172 8.94 6.02 -8.48
N SER A 173 8.19 5.30 -7.64
CA SER A 173 6.90 5.75 -7.11
C SER A 173 7.05 7.05 -6.29
N ALA A 174 8.05 7.13 -5.41
CA ALA A 174 8.36 8.35 -4.64
C ALA A 174 8.76 9.52 -5.55
N LEU A 175 9.56 9.27 -6.59
CA LEU A 175 9.94 10.27 -7.58
C LEU A 175 8.75 10.72 -8.42
N ALA A 176 7.84 9.82 -8.80
CA ALA A 176 6.59 10.18 -9.47
C ALA A 176 5.73 11.09 -8.58
N ALA A 177 5.60 10.76 -7.29
CA ALA A 177 4.92 11.58 -6.30
C ALA A 177 5.59 12.95 -6.10
N ALA A 178 6.93 13.02 -6.15
CA ALA A 178 7.68 14.28 -6.05
C ALA A 178 7.41 15.23 -7.22
N ASN A 179 7.02 14.72 -8.39
CA ASN A 179 6.63 15.51 -9.56
C ASN A 179 5.15 15.93 -9.56
N LEU A 180 4.35 15.47 -8.60
CA LEU A 180 2.98 15.95 -8.41
C LEU A 180 2.98 17.39 -7.86
N THR A 181 1.92 18.10 -8.17
CA THR A 181 1.63 19.42 -7.57
C THR A 181 0.60 19.19 -6.45
N GLU A 182 0.82 19.80 -5.30
CA GLU A 182 -0.15 19.77 -4.21
C GLU A 182 -1.37 20.60 -4.57
N PRO A 183 -2.57 20.02 -4.71
CA PRO A 183 -3.79 20.80 -4.91
C PRO A 183 -4.21 21.44 -3.59
N VAL A 184 -4.67 22.68 -3.65
CA VAL A 184 -5.24 23.40 -2.51
C VAL A 184 -6.71 23.67 -2.83
N VAL A 185 -7.60 23.07 -2.07
CA VAL A 185 -9.06 23.11 -2.31
C VAL A 185 -9.82 23.76 -1.15
N THR A 186 -9.27 23.70 0.07
CA THR A 186 -9.87 24.25 1.29
C THR A 186 -8.98 25.28 1.94
N ASP A 187 -9.60 26.24 2.69
CA ASP A 187 -8.86 27.23 3.47
C ASP A 187 -7.96 26.57 4.53
N GLU A 188 -8.37 25.44 5.09
CA GLU A 188 -7.57 24.64 6.03
C GLU A 188 -6.33 24.06 5.36
N GLN A 189 -6.43 23.63 4.10
CA GLN A 189 -5.28 23.19 3.31
C GLN A 189 -4.36 24.35 2.95
N ALA A 190 -4.90 25.57 2.76
CA ALA A 190 -4.13 26.77 2.52
C ALA A 190 -3.41 27.26 3.78
N ALA A 191 -4.05 27.14 4.95
CA ALA A 191 -3.57 27.59 6.25
C ALA A 191 -2.72 26.54 7.00
N ARG A 192 -2.14 25.55 6.34
CA ARG A 192 -1.30 24.51 6.94
C ARG A 192 -0.22 25.07 7.83
N GLU A 193 -0.59 25.36 9.09
CA GLU A 193 0.28 26.06 10.02
C GLU A 193 0.97 25.18 11.06
N LYS A 194 2.00 25.76 11.68
CA LYS A 194 3.05 25.18 12.50
C LYS A 194 2.63 24.46 13.80
N HIS A 195 1.35 24.48 14.20
CA HIS A 195 0.89 23.89 15.48
C HIS A 195 0.33 22.46 15.37
N ILE A 196 0.36 21.88 14.18
CA ILE A 196 -0.30 20.60 13.85
C ILE A 196 0.18 19.43 14.71
N LEU A 197 1.47 19.32 14.98
CA LEU A 197 2.02 18.20 15.78
C LEU A 197 1.57 18.21 17.24
N GLN A 198 1.22 19.36 17.79
CA GLN A 198 0.75 19.48 19.17
C GLN A 198 -0.72 19.08 19.30
N GLU A 199 -1.52 19.29 18.27
CA GLU A 199 -2.95 18.95 18.26
C GLU A 199 -3.22 17.51 17.76
N LEU A 200 -2.22 16.85 17.18
CA LEU A 200 -2.36 15.51 16.59
C LEU A 200 -2.99 14.48 17.55
N PRO A 201 -2.57 14.35 18.84
CA PRO A 201 -3.17 13.38 19.75
C PRO A 201 -4.64 13.67 20.07
N ALA A 202 -5.01 14.96 20.21
CA ALA A 202 -6.39 15.35 20.48
C ALA A 202 -7.29 15.09 19.27
N ARG A 203 -6.85 15.46 18.07
CA ARG A 203 -7.58 15.21 16.81
C ARG A 203 -7.72 13.71 16.54
N LEU A 204 -6.67 12.92 16.77
CA LEU A 204 -6.70 11.47 16.63
C LEU A 204 -7.77 10.85 17.56
N ARG A 205 -7.83 11.28 18.81
CA ARG A 205 -8.85 10.81 19.76
C ARG A 205 -10.26 11.12 19.28
N VAL A 206 -10.51 12.35 18.80
CA VAL A 206 -11.81 12.76 18.27
C VAL A 206 -12.19 11.89 17.06
N HIS A 207 -11.30 11.72 16.08
CA HIS A 207 -11.57 10.91 14.91
C HIS A 207 -11.84 9.44 15.24
N ILE A 208 -11.10 8.85 16.19
CA ILE A 208 -11.37 7.47 16.64
C ILE A 208 -12.76 7.38 17.29
N LEU A 209 -13.11 8.32 18.15
CA LEU A 209 -14.41 8.33 18.83
C LEU A 209 -15.56 8.53 17.82
N ASP A 210 -15.43 9.46 16.90
CA ASP A 210 -16.42 9.72 15.84
C ASP A 210 -16.59 8.50 14.90
N SER A 211 -15.47 7.84 14.57
CA SER A 211 -15.50 6.61 13.75
C SER A 211 -16.19 5.47 14.49
N LEU A 212 -15.91 5.29 15.78
CA LEU A 212 -16.56 4.28 16.61
C LEU A 212 -18.06 4.60 16.79
N ASP A 213 -18.41 5.86 16.99
CA ASP A 213 -19.82 6.28 17.08
C ASP A 213 -20.56 6.03 15.76
N CYS A 214 -19.95 6.36 14.63
CA CYS A 214 -20.50 6.06 13.30
C CYS A 214 -20.71 4.54 13.11
N LEU A 215 -19.74 3.71 13.51
CA LEU A 215 -19.88 2.26 13.45
C LEU A 215 -20.97 1.73 14.38
N CYS A 216 -21.10 2.28 15.57
CA CYS A 216 -22.10 1.84 16.54
C CYS A 216 -23.51 2.32 16.15
N SER A 217 -23.65 3.52 15.60
CA SER A 217 -24.94 4.14 15.27
C SER A 217 -25.47 3.72 13.88
N SER A 218 -24.59 3.43 12.91
CA SER A 218 -24.98 3.13 11.53
C SER A 218 -25.07 1.63 11.25
N THR A 219 -26.29 1.07 11.29
CA THR A 219 -26.53 -0.33 10.91
C THR A 219 -26.13 -0.64 9.45
N PRO A 220 -26.36 0.22 8.43
CA PRO A 220 -25.88 -0.02 7.07
C PRO A 220 -24.37 -0.10 6.97
N ALA A 221 -23.62 0.82 7.62
CA ALA A 221 -22.17 0.81 7.63
C ALA A 221 -21.62 -0.51 8.22
N ARG A 222 -22.13 -0.92 9.37
CA ARG A 222 -21.77 -2.19 10.00
C ARG A 222 -21.99 -3.39 9.10
N ARG A 223 -23.16 -3.46 8.41
CA ARG A 223 -23.48 -4.56 7.49
C ARG A 223 -22.50 -4.63 6.30
N ILE A 224 -22.15 -3.48 5.73
CA ILE A 224 -21.18 -3.41 4.62
C ILE A 224 -19.82 -3.90 5.08
N ILE A 225 -19.32 -3.40 6.22
CA ILE A 225 -18.02 -3.80 6.77
C ILE A 225 -18.00 -5.30 7.12
N MET A 226 -19.07 -5.82 7.74
CA MET A 226 -19.16 -7.25 8.03
C MET A 226 -19.23 -8.11 6.77
N ALA A 227 -19.97 -7.67 5.75
CA ALA A 227 -20.04 -8.38 4.47
C ALA A 227 -18.68 -8.39 3.77
N ASP A 228 -17.98 -7.26 3.73
CA ASP A 228 -16.64 -7.18 3.19
C ASP A 228 -15.65 -8.08 3.95
N ALA A 229 -15.66 -8.05 5.27
CA ALA A 229 -14.81 -8.91 6.08
C ALA A 229 -15.08 -10.41 5.84
N VAL A 230 -16.35 -10.82 5.72
CA VAL A 230 -16.74 -12.20 5.45
C VAL A 230 -16.29 -12.69 4.06
N ILE A 231 -16.24 -11.79 3.08
CA ILE A 231 -15.84 -12.12 1.70
C ILE A 231 -14.31 -12.05 1.57
N SER A 232 -13.70 -11.00 2.08
CA SER A 232 -12.27 -10.69 1.87
C SER A 232 -11.35 -11.61 2.68
N LEU A 233 -11.73 -11.94 3.94
CA LEU A 233 -10.91 -12.78 4.82
C LEU A 233 -10.68 -14.20 4.27
N PRO A 234 -11.71 -14.96 3.84
CA PRO A 234 -11.49 -16.28 3.24
C PRO A 234 -10.67 -16.21 1.95
N SER A 235 -10.90 -15.21 1.11
CA SER A 235 -10.13 -15.01 -0.14
C SER A 235 -8.65 -14.78 0.15
N TYR A 236 -8.34 -13.92 1.11
CA TYR A 236 -6.98 -13.64 1.56
C TYR A 236 -6.29 -14.89 2.13
N LEU A 237 -6.95 -15.58 3.07
CA LEU A 237 -6.42 -16.80 3.69
C LEU A 237 -6.20 -17.89 2.64
N THR A 238 -7.14 -18.06 1.70
CA THR A 238 -7.01 -19.04 0.62
C THR A 238 -5.80 -18.75 -0.24
N SER A 239 -5.59 -17.49 -0.65
CA SER A 239 -4.42 -17.09 -1.44
C SER A 239 -3.10 -17.41 -0.70
N MET A 240 -3.03 -17.09 0.60
CA MET A 240 -1.86 -17.35 1.42
C MET A 240 -1.59 -18.85 1.60
N PHE A 241 -2.63 -19.63 1.92
CA PHE A 241 -2.51 -21.10 2.13
C PHE A 241 -2.22 -21.84 0.83
N VAL A 242 -2.76 -21.40 -0.31
CA VAL A 242 -2.47 -22.01 -1.61
C VAL A 242 -0.99 -21.87 -1.97
N GLN A 243 -0.41 -20.69 -1.82
CA GLN A 243 1.04 -20.50 -2.05
C GLN A 243 1.88 -21.45 -1.18
N GLN A 244 1.54 -21.53 0.10
CA GLN A 244 2.21 -22.43 1.04
C GLN A 244 2.07 -23.89 0.62
N ARG A 245 0.87 -24.33 0.28
CA ARG A 245 0.58 -25.72 -0.10
C ARG A 245 1.34 -26.14 -1.35
N LEU A 246 1.36 -25.26 -2.36
CA LEU A 246 2.09 -25.49 -3.61
C LEU A 246 3.60 -25.61 -3.34
N THR A 247 4.16 -24.74 -2.52
CA THR A 247 5.57 -24.80 -2.12
C THR A 247 5.91 -26.11 -1.39
N GLN A 248 5.03 -26.56 -0.45
CA GLN A 248 5.20 -27.83 0.26
C GLN A 248 5.06 -29.06 -0.65
N GLN A 249 4.28 -28.97 -1.71
CA GLN A 249 4.11 -30.02 -2.73
C GLN A 249 5.27 -30.06 -3.74
N GLY A 250 6.26 -29.20 -3.58
CA GLY A 250 7.44 -29.15 -4.46
C GLY A 250 7.20 -28.42 -5.79
N TRP A 251 6.13 -27.61 -5.88
CA TRP A 251 5.95 -26.77 -7.06
C TRP A 251 7.10 -25.79 -7.18
N ALA A 252 7.62 -25.65 -8.39
CA ALA A 252 8.67 -24.66 -8.66
C ALA A 252 8.10 -23.25 -8.45
N MET A 253 8.92 -22.38 -7.86
CA MET A 253 8.54 -20.99 -7.53
C MET A 253 8.01 -20.21 -8.74
N GLU A 254 8.45 -20.59 -9.93
CA GLU A 254 8.04 -20.03 -11.22
C GLU A 254 6.52 -20.15 -11.48
N TRP A 255 5.84 -21.13 -10.90
CA TRP A 255 4.41 -21.37 -11.09
C TRP A 255 3.53 -20.74 -10.02
N LEU A 256 4.11 -20.08 -9.00
CA LEU A 256 3.35 -19.48 -7.90
C LEU A 256 2.53 -18.24 -8.31
N PHE A 257 2.68 -17.75 -9.53
CA PHE A 257 1.82 -16.69 -10.06
C PHE A 257 0.39 -17.18 -10.41
N LEU A 258 0.21 -18.48 -10.67
CA LEU A 258 -1.09 -19.03 -11.09
C LEU A 258 -2.23 -18.75 -10.10
N PRO A 259 -2.06 -18.94 -8.77
CA PRO A 259 -3.10 -18.60 -7.81
C PRO A 259 -3.48 -17.11 -7.76
N GLY A 260 -2.58 -16.22 -8.15
CA GLY A 260 -2.83 -14.77 -8.19
C GLY A 260 -3.59 -14.30 -9.45
N LEU A 261 -3.82 -15.21 -10.41
CA LEU A 261 -4.59 -14.96 -11.63
C LEU A 261 -6.05 -15.41 -11.51
N LEU A 262 -6.39 -16.18 -10.48
CA LEU A 262 -7.73 -16.68 -10.15
C LEU A 262 -8.41 -15.73 -9.16
#